data_81f692aaaf5e7494f5f295711dd9d754
#
_entry.id   81f692aaaf5e7494f5f295711dd9d754
#
_cell.length_a   1.000
_cell.length_b   1.000
_cell.length_c   1.000
_cell.angle_alpha   90.00
_cell.angle_beta   90.00
_cell.angle_gamma   90.00
#
_symmetry.space_group_name_H-M   'P 1'
#
loop_
_entity.id
_entity.type
_entity.pdbx_description
1 polymer ?
#
loop_
_entity_poly.entity_id
_entity_poly.type
_entity_poly.pdbx_seq_one_letter_code
_entity_poly.pdbx_strand_id
1 'polypeptide(L)'
;MKIGKPVGSSLRELATLRNARRRRISSYDRTGGNDDRLYVQPGETATVADISGAGCITHIWVTMDCHAEDFLRKVVLRMYWDGESDASVEVPIGDFFGMGHAQHKNFVSAPLDMSPEDGKSFNCWFPMPFADGAHIDVTNESEEQLIFYYYVDYEEYDSLPEDQARFHAQWHRENPCKGISEEGLKNNEFQLEGKNTTGEGNYVVLEAEGTGHYVGCNLNIHNLRYTGKWNWYGEGDDMIFIDGEPFPPTLHGTGTEDYFNTAWCPTQEVNAPYHGIIKAGDPNWAGKITLYRYHITDPIMFEESIRVTIEHGHNNHRSDDCYDHAQPLPLCSYQIG
;
A
#
# COMPACT_ATOMS: atom_id res chain seq x y z
N MET A 1 5.86 -10.88 -34.79
CA MET A 1 6.55 -10.56 -33.54
C MET A 1 5.62 -10.98 -32.41
N LYS A 2 5.99 -11.84 -31.49
CA LYS A 2 5.15 -12.13 -30.33
C LYS A 2 5.42 -11.02 -29.33
N ILE A 3 4.44 -10.16 -29.12
CA ILE A 3 4.46 -9.11 -28.10
C ILE A 3 4.65 -9.82 -26.75
N GLY A 4 5.72 -9.48 -26.02
CA GLY A 4 5.98 -10.04 -24.71
C GLY A 4 4.85 -9.61 -23.77
N LYS A 5 4.09 -10.56 -23.25
CA LYS A 5 3.18 -10.26 -22.14
C LYS A 5 4.04 -9.90 -20.93
N PRO A 6 3.79 -8.79 -20.22
CA PRO A 6 4.33 -8.62 -18.89
C PRO A 6 3.86 -9.81 -18.08
N VAL A 7 4.79 -10.53 -17.55
CA VAL A 7 4.52 -11.86 -17.02
C VAL A 7 4.38 -11.72 -15.51
N GLY A 8 3.22 -12.06 -14.99
CA GLY A 8 3.12 -12.46 -13.60
C GLY A 8 4.11 -13.60 -13.33
N SER A 9 4.84 -13.53 -12.23
CA SER A 9 5.90 -14.48 -11.92
C SER A 9 5.36 -15.81 -11.39
N SER A 10 4.73 -16.63 -12.23
CA SER A 10 4.55 -18.01 -11.86
C SER A 10 5.84 -18.80 -12.17
N LEU A 11 6.21 -19.75 -11.30
CA LEU A 11 7.38 -20.60 -11.54
C LEU A 11 7.31 -21.34 -12.90
N ARG A 12 6.11 -21.61 -13.41
CA ARG A 12 5.91 -22.25 -14.73
C ARG A 12 6.34 -21.34 -15.88
N GLU A 13 6.20 -20.03 -15.72
CA GLU A 13 6.54 -19.06 -16.76
C GLU A 13 8.05 -18.84 -16.90
N LEU A 14 8.85 -19.26 -15.91
CA LEU A 14 10.31 -19.20 -16.00
C LEU A 14 10.88 -20.06 -17.13
N ALA A 15 10.16 -21.09 -17.57
CA ALA A 15 10.54 -21.92 -18.71
C ALA A 15 10.22 -21.29 -20.07
N THR A 16 9.47 -20.18 -20.10
CA THR A 16 9.08 -19.47 -21.32
C THR A 16 10.09 -18.37 -21.62
N LEU A 17 10.72 -18.40 -22.80
CA LEU A 17 11.63 -17.35 -23.22
C LEU A 17 10.87 -16.03 -23.39
N ARG A 18 11.39 -14.96 -22.80
CA ARG A 18 10.85 -13.61 -22.87
C ARG A 18 11.55 -12.80 -23.95
N ASN A 19 10.79 -12.02 -24.70
CA ASN A 19 11.32 -11.03 -25.63
C ASN A 19 11.47 -9.68 -24.92
N ALA A 20 12.40 -9.60 -23.98
CA ALA A 20 12.67 -8.42 -23.17
C ALA A 20 14.17 -8.35 -22.82
N ARG A 21 14.64 -7.17 -22.49
CA ARG A 21 15.99 -6.97 -21.97
C ARG A 21 15.94 -6.60 -20.49
N ARG A 22 16.57 -7.39 -19.64
CA ARG A 22 16.70 -7.06 -18.22
C ARG A 22 17.65 -5.88 -18.02
N ARG A 23 17.21 -4.91 -17.24
CA ARG A 23 17.96 -3.71 -16.87
C ARG A 23 17.91 -3.50 -15.38
N ARG A 24 18.86 -2.70 -14.88
CA ARG A 24 18.92 -2.24 -13.49
C ARG A 24 19.41 -0.80 -13.43
N ILE A 25 18.73 0.02 -12.64
CA ILE A 25 19.24 1.28 -12.11
C ILE A 25 19.51 1.05 -10.63
N SER A 26 20.63 1.54 -10.13
CA SER A 26 21.02 1.38 -8.74
C SER A 26 21.93 2.48 -8.27
N SER A 27 22.09 2.57 -6.96
CA SER A 27 22.94 3.55 -6.28
C SER A 27 24.44 3.24 -6.33
N TYR A 28 24.90 2.28 -7.15
CA TYR A 28 26.30 1.87 -7.20
C TYR A 28 27.26 3.04 -7.51
N ASP A 29 28.43 3.01 -6.91
CA ASP A 29 29.48 4.00 -7.11
C ASP A 29 30.03 3.96 -8.55
N ARG A 30 29.69 5.00 -9.32
CA ARG A 30 30.08 5.12 -10.75
C ARG A 30 31.60 5.28 -10.95
N THR A 31 32.33 5.59 -9.89
CA THR A 31 33.81 5.68 -9.93
C THR A 31 34.50 4.33 -9.84
N GLY A 32 33.74 3.26 -9.52
CA GLY A 32 34.27 1.92 -9.23
C GLY A 32 34.79 1.77 -7.79
N GLY A 33 34.48 2.72 -6.93
CA GLY A 33 34.73 2.66 -5.49
C GLY A 33 33.67 1.83 -4.77
N ASN A 34 33.35 2.18 -3.54
CA ASN A 34 32.37 1.47 -2.69
C ASN A 34 31.45 2.42 -1.92
N ASP A 35 31.27 3.66 -2.40
CA ASP A 35 30.28 4.59 -1.86
C ASP A 35 28.95 4.46 -2.64
N ASP A 36 28.30 3.31 -2.50
CA ASP A 36 27.17 2.85 -3.28
C ASP A 36 25.83 3.46 -2.81
N ARG A 37 25.83 4.70 -2.33
CA ARG A 37 24.64 5.31 -1.72
C ARG A 37 24.36 6.72 -2.23
N LEU A 38 23.09 7.12 -2.12
CA LEU A 38 22.72 8.53 -2.19
C LEU A 38 22.70 9.12 -0.77
N TYR A 39 23.11 10.36 -0.68
CA TYR A 39 22.93 11.21 0.50
C TYR A 39 21.88 12.26 0.16
N VAL A 40 20.69 12.14 0.74
CA VAL A 40 19.59 13.07 0.50
C VAL A 40 19.45 13.98 1.71
N GLN A 41 19.72 15.28 1.52
CA GLN A 41 19.66 16.26 2.60
C GLN A 41 18.21 16.56 3.01
N PRO A 42 17.97 17.12 4.21
CA PRO A 42 16.67 17.64 4.58
C PRO A 42 16.08 18.59 3.52
N GLY A 43 14.84 18.30 3.07
CA GLY A 43 14.14 19.05 2.03
C GLY A 43 14.60 18.78 0.60
N GLU A 44 15.57 17.90 0.39
CA GLU A 44 16.07 17.55 -0.94
C GLU A 44 15.19 16.46 -1.58
N THR A 45 15.03 16.56 -2.90
CA THR A 45 14.47 15.50 -3.75
C THR A 45 15.58 14.92 -4.62
N ALA A 46 15.77 13.61 -4.56
CA ALA A 46 16.75 12.89 -5.35
C ALA A 46 16.06 11.96 -6.35
N THR A 47 16.50 11.97 -7.60
CA THR A 47 16.03 11.04 -8.63
C THR A 47 16.63 9.66 -8.41
N VAL A 48 15.78 8.66 -8.25
CA VAL A 48 16.11 7.24 -8.08
C VAL A 48 16.22 6.55 -9.43
N ALA A 49 15.28 6.83 -10.33
CA ALA A 49 15.30 6.28 -11.68
C ALA A 49 14.67 7.25 -12.69
N ASP A 50 15.24 7.28 -13.88
CA ASP A 50 14.71 7.98 -15.06
C ASP A 50 14.89 7.05 -16.27
N ILE A 51 13.78 6.48 -16.74
CA ILE A 51 13.74 5.41 -17.74
C ILE A 51 12.96 5.92 -18.95
N SER A 52 13.53 5.80 -20.14
CA SER A 52 12.87 6.17 -21.40
C SER A 52 12.47 4.92 -22.19
N GLY A 53 11.34 5.00 -22.91
CA GLY A 53 10.80 3.91 -23.73
C GLY A 53 9.94 2.94 -22.93
N ALA A 54 9.38 1.94 -23.61
CA ALA A 54 8.45 0.98 -23.02
C ALA A 54 9.14 -0.05 -22.13
N GLY A 55 8.51 -0.40 -21.02
CA GLY A 55 9.04 -1.38 -20.09
C GLY A 55 8.11 -1.74 -18.95
N CYS A 56 8.66 -2.48 -17.99
CA CYS A 56 7.97 -2.80 -16.74
C CYS A 56 8.99 -2.91 -15.61
N ILE A 57 8.83 -2.12 -14.55
CA ILE A 57 9.56 -2.35 -13.31
C ILE A 57 9.01 -3.64 -12.69
N THR A 58 9.89 -4.56 -12.35
CA THR A 58 9.54 -5.90 -11.86
C THR A 58 10.02 -6.16 -10.44
N HIS A 59 10.91 -5.32 -9.94
CA HIS A 59 11.41 -5.40 -8.58
C HIS A 59 12.05 -4.07 -8.16
N ILE A 60 11.73 -3.63 -6.96
CA ILE A 60 12.41 -2.53 -6.28
C ILE A 60 12.93 -3.07 -4.95
N TRP A 61 14.22 -2.89 -4.71
CA TRP A 61 14.86 -3.13 -3.43
C TRP A 61 15.44 -1.84 -2.88
N VAL A 62 15.22 -1.62 -1.59
CA VAL A 62 15.75 -0.46 -0.88
C VAL A 62 16.26 -0.87 0.49
N THR A 63 17.33 -0.23 0.93
CA THR A 63 17.69 -0.11 2.34
C THR A 63 18.12 1.31 2.64
N MET A 64 17.85 1.79 3.85
CA MET A 64 18.08 3.17 4.20
C MET A 64 18.42 3.33 5.68
N ASP A 65 19.06 4.45 6.00
CA ASP A 65 19.33 4.87 7.37
C ASP A 65 19.14 6.38 7.52
N CYS A 66 18.52 6.80 8.61
CA CYS A 66 18.31 8.19 8.96
C CYS A 66 18.18 8.29 10.48
N HIS A 67 18.74 9.34 11.08
CA HIS A 67 18.68 9.53 12.53
C HIS A 67 17.34 10.07 13.04
N ALA A 68 16.48 10.60 12.17
CA ALA A 68 15.12 11.01 12.56
C ALA A 68 14.26 9.77 12.89
N GLU A 69 13.60 9.75 14.05
CA GLU A 69 12.85 8.58 14.53
C GLU A 69 11.67 8.18 13.61
N ASP A 70 11.06 9.15 12.93
CA ASP A 70 9.87 8.97 12.10
C ASP A 70 10.16 9.10 10.59
N PHE A 71 11.43 8.95 10.19
CA PHE A 71 11.86 9.17 8.81
C PHE A 71 11.09 8.30 7.79
N LEU A 72 10.66 7.10 8.15
CA LEU A 72 9.85 6.24 7.27
C LEU A 72 8.50 6.87 6.87
N ARG A 73 8.03 7.86 7.62
CA ARG A 73 6.85 8.69 7.31
C ARG A 73 7.21 10.01 6.64
N LYS A 74 8.43 10.49 6.78
CA LYS A 74 8.93 11.76 6.25
C LYS A 74 9.75 11.60 4.98
N VAL A 75 10.09 10.39 4.59
CA VAL A 75 10.68 10.09 3.29
C VAL A 75 9.53 9.73 2.35
N VAL A 76 9.30 10.56 1.33
CA VAL A 76 8.20 10.41 0.37
C VAL A 76 8.72 9.85 -0.93
N LEU A 77 8.13 8.73 -1.36
CA LEU A 77 8.38 8.09 -2.65
C LEU A 77 7.34 8.58 -3.67
N ARG A 78 7.80 9.06 -4.83
CA ARG A 78 6.95 9.43 -5.95
C ARG A 78 7.34 8.69 -7.21
N MET A 79 6.34 8.27 -8.00
CA MET A 79 6.55 7.64 -9.28
C MET A 79 5.59 8.24 -10.32
N TYR A 80 6.11 8.42 -11.52
CA TYR A 80 5.40 9.04 -12.64
C TYR A 80 5.57 8.14 -13.86
N TRP A 81 4.50 7.91 -14.60
CA TRP A 81 4.49 7.11 -15.81
C TRP A 81 4.27 7.97 -17.05
N ASP A 82 4.96 7.63 -18.14
CA ASP A 82 4.65 8.12 -19.48
C ASP A 82 4.67 9.66 -19.65
N GLY A 83 5.44 10.34 -18.79
CA GLY A 83 5.59 11.80 -18.82
C GLY A 83 4.46 12.57 -18.13
N GLU A 84 3.63 11.92 -17.34
CA GLU A 84 2.61 12.59 -16.51
C GLU A 84 3.25 13.58 -15.53
N SER A 85 2.56 14.70 -15.28
CA SER A 85 3.00 15.73 -14.33
C SER A 85 2.62 15.42 -12.90
N ASP A 86 1.52 14.68 -12.71
CA ASP A 86 1.01 14.29 -11.42
C ASP A 86 1.52 12.89 -11.05
N ALA A 87 1.89 12.71 -9.80
CA ALA A 87 2.44 11.46 -9.35
C ALA A 87 1.36 10.36 -9.30
N SER A 88 1.57 9.27 -10.02
CA SER A 88 0.76 8.06 -9.92
C SER A 88 1.01 7.29 -8.60
N VAL A 89 2.17 7.49 -8.01
CA VAL A 89 2.51 7.00 -6.66
C VAL A 89 3.00 8.18 -5.84
N GLU A 90 2.36 8.45 -4.71
CA GLU A 90 2.81 9.41 -3.71
C GLU A 90 2.51 8.86 -2.32
N VAL A 91 3.52 8.30 -1.67
CA VAL A 91 3.36 7.52 -0.44
C VAL A 91 4.58 7.68 0.46
N PRO A 92 4.43 7.79 1.79
CA PRO A 92 5.56 7.61 2.72
C PRO A 92 6.22 6.26 2.48
N ILE A 93 7.55 6.24 2.47
CA ILE A 93 8.29 5.07 2.01
C ILE A 93 8.05 3.81 2.86
N GLY A 94 7.89 3.95 4.17
CA GLY A 94 7.56 2.83 5.04
C GLY A 94 6.21 2.21 4.71
N ASP A 95 5.21 3.06 4.47
CA ASP A 95 3.85 2.66 4.09
C ASP A 95 3.82 2.00 2.71
N PHE A 96 4.59 2.49 1.74
CA PHE A 96 4.71 1.88 0.41
C PHE A 96 5.16 0.42 0.48
N PHE A 97 6.12 0.12 1.36
CA PHE A 97 6.62 -1.25 1.54
C PHE A 97 5.82 -2.07 2.56
N GLY A 98 4.66 -1.57 3.01
CA GLY A 98 3.67 -2.35 3.74
C GLY A 98 3.68 -2.16 5.25
N MET A 99 4.54 -1.31 5.80
CA MET A 99 4.59 -1.06 7.24
C MET A 99 4.45 0.42 7.56
N GLY A 100 3.31 0.78 8.13
CA GLY A 100 3.06 2.13 8.61
C GLY A 100 3.63 2.41 9.99
N HIS A 101 3.09 3.44 10.63
CA HIS A 101 3.49 3.90 11.96
C HIS A 101 4.95 4.36 12.07
N ALA A 102 5.64 4.62 10.95
CA ALA A 102 7.08 4.95 10.90
C ALA A 102 7.96 3.90 11.58
N GLN A 103 7.64 2.61 11.44
CA GLN A 103 8.34 1.53 12.12
C GLN A 103 8.94 0.52 11.13
N HIS A 104 10.08 -0.04 11.53
CA HIS A 104 10.62 -1.25 10.92
C HIS A 104 9.96 -2.48 11.55
N LYS A 105 9.67 -3.49 10.75
CA LYS A 105 9.18 -4.77 11.24
C LYS A 105 9.41 -5.86 10.22
N ASN A 106 9.94 -7.01 10.64
CA ASN A 106 10.00 -8.17 9.75
C ASN A 106 8.61 -8.65 9.39
N PHE A 107 8.33 -8.71 8.09
CA PHE A 107 7.19 -9.43 7.54
C PHE A 107 7.50 -9.89 6.12
N VAL A 108 6.76 -10.87 5.63
CA VAL A 108 6.89 -11.40 4.27
C VAL A 108 5.51 -11.65 3.68
N SER A 109 5.27 -11.09 2.49
CA SER A 109 4.12 -11.41 1.64
C SER A 109 4.59 -11.72 0.21
N ALA A 110 3.68 -12.02 -0.70
CA ALA A 110 4.05 -12.26 -2.10
C ALA A 110 4.54 -10.99 -2.81
N PRO A 111 3.87 -9.82 -2.72
CA PRO A 111 4.31 -8.62 -3.42
C PRO A 111 5.24 -7.71 -2.62
N LEU A 112 5.25 -7.77 -1.30
CA LEU A 112 6.03 -6.87 -0.44
C LEU A 112 6.66 -7.63 0.72
N ASP A 113 7.87 -7.27 1.09
CA ASP A 113 8.45 -7.66 2.36
C ASP A 113 9.38 -6.59 2.95
N MET A 114 9.57 -6.66 4.26
CA MET A 114 10.63 -6.01 5.00
C MET A 114 11.34 -7.09 5.84
N SER A 115 12.57 -7.45 5.47
CA SER A 115 13.37 -8.48 6.16
C SER A 115 14.80 -8.52 5.63
N PRO A 116 15.84 -8.94 6.36
CA PRO A 116 15.87 -9.19 7.82
C PRO A 116 16.17 -7.93 8.65
N GLU A 117 16.84 -8.09 9.78
CA GLU A 117 17.29 -7.02 10.70
C GLU A 117 16.13 -6.12 11.12
N ASP A 118 15.07 -6.77 11.60
CA ASP A 118 13.83 -6.10 12.03
C ASP A 118 13.19 -5.22 10.93
N GLY A 119 13.31 -5.66 9.67
CA GLY A 119 12.66 -4.99 8.54
C GLY A 119 13.49 -3.90 7.86
N LYS A 120 14.81 -4.01 7.82
CA LYS A 120 15.68 -3.01 7.18
C LYS A 120 15.92 -3.22 5.69
N SER A 121 15.53 -4.35 5.12
CA SER A 121 15.54 -4.59 3.68
C SER A 121 14.10 -4.56 3.15
N PHE A 122 13.83 -3.65 2.24
CA PHE A 122 12.51 -3.38 1.70
C PHE A 122 12.44 -3.91 0.27
N ASN A 123 11.43 -4.69 -0.04
CA ASN A 123 11.25 -5.27 -1.36
C ASN A 123 9.83 -5.08 -1.87
N CYS A 124 9.70 -4.78 -3.18
CA CYS A 124 8.43 -4.69 -3.89
C CYS A 124 8.54 -5.45 -5.22
N TRP A 125 7.63 -6.37 -5.47
CA TRP A 125 7.51 -7.15 -6.71
C TRP A 125 6.23 -6.87 -7.49
N PHE A 126 5.47 -5.83 -7.14
CA PHE A 126 4.37 -5.39 -7.97
C PHE A 126 4.88 -5.00 -9.36
N PRO A 127 4.29 -5.52 -10.44
CA PRO A 127 4.65 -5.09 -11.78
C PRO A 127 4.18 -3.67 -12.03
N MET A 128 5.04 -2.83 -12.60
CA MET A 128 4.76 -1.42 -12.91
C MET A 128 5.07 -1.15 -14.38
N PRO A 129 4.13 -1.43 -15.31
CA PRO A 129 4.30 -1.21 -16.74
C PRO A 129 4.26 0.28 -17.09
N PHE A 130 5.00 0.66 -18.14
CA PHE A 130 5.00 2.01 -18.74
C PHE A 130 5.26 1.91 -20.25
N ALA A 131 4.68 2.83 -21.04
CA ALA A 131 4.76 2.82 -22.50
C ALA A 131 5.86 3.73 -23.04
N ASP A 132 6.05 4.90 -22.42
CA ASP A 132 6.97 5.94 -22.88
C ASP A 132 8.10 6.22 -21.89
N GLY A 133 7.90 5.90 -20.63
CA GLY A 133 8.91 6.09 -19.60
C GLY A 133 8.41 5.96 -18.17
N ALA A 134 9.39 5.91 -17.25
CA ALA A 134 9.14 5.89 -15.80
C ALA A 134 10.12 6.81 -15.09
N HIS A 135 9.62 7.66 -14.21
CA HIS A 135 10.42 8.53 -13.36
C HIS A 135 10.12 8.23 -11.89
N ILE A 136 11.15 8.08 -11.06
CA ILE A 136 11.04 7.78 -9.63
C ILE A 136 11.91 8.76 -8.85
N ASP A 137 11.29 9.43 -7.88
CA ASP A 137 11.94 10.33 -6.95
C ASP A 137 11.75 9.90 -5.51
N VAL A 138 12.71 10.28 -4.67
CA VAL A 138 12.59 10.24 -3.21
C VAL A 138 12.85 11.63 -2.64
N THR A 139 11.93 12.13 -1.80
CA THR A 139 12.06 13.41 -1.10
C THR A 139 12.27 13.14 0.39
N ASN A 140 13.31 13.74 0.96
CA ASN A 140 13.57 13.68 2.39
C ASN A 140 12.93 14.89 3.10
N GLU A 141 11.76 14.70 3.68
CA GLU A 141 11.06 15.73 4.47
C GLU A 141 11.44 15.68 5.97
N SER A 142 12.42 14.83 6.35
CA SER A 142 12.94 14.78 7.71
C SER A 142 13.98 15.89 7.96
N GLU A 143 14.31 16.09 9.22
CA GLU A 143 15.32 17.04 9.67
C GLU A 143 16.77 16.52 9.63
N GLU A 144 16.95 15.25 9.27
CA GLU A 144 18.24 14.56 9.26
C GLU A 144 18.59 14.06 7.86
N GLN A 145 19.88 13.87 7.56
CA GLN A 145 20.33 13.32 6.29
C GLN A 145 19.87 11.86 6.14
N LEU A 146 19.31 11.55 4.99
CA LEU A 146 18.96 10.18 4.58
C LEU A 146 20.14 9.55 3.83
N ILE A 147 20.51 8.34 4.22
CA ILE A 147 21.38 7.44 3.47
C ILE A 147 20.49 6.43 2.75
N PHE A 148 20.63 6.31 1.43
CA PHE A 148 19.69 5.55 0.61
C PHE A 148 20.40 4.65 -0.39
N TYR A 149 20.22 3.34 -0.27
CA TYR A 149 20.68 2.32 -1.22
C TYR A 149 19.49 1.72 -1.94
N TYR A 150 19.61 1.49 -3.26
CA TYR A 150 18.50 0.96 -4.00
C TYR A 150 18.88 0.18 -5.25
N TYR A 151 17.98 -0.71 -5.67
CA TYR A 151 17.90 -1.32 -6.99
C TYR A 151 16.50 -1.11 -7.56
N VAL A 152 16.43 -0.67 -8.81
CA VAL A 152 15.21 -0.68 -9.63
C VAL A 152 15.48 -1.61 -10.80
N ASP A 153 14.89 -2.79 -10.75
CA ASP A 153 15.01 -3.82 -11.78
C ASP A 153 13.82 -3.75 -12.72
N TYR A 154 14.08 -3.66 -14.02
CA TYR A 154 13.02 -3.56 -15.02
C TYR A 154 13.31 -4.39 -16.27
N GLU A 155 12.27 -4.69 -17.02
CA GLU A 155 12.31 -5.23 -18.37
C GLU A 155 12.07 -4.08 -19.37
N GLU A 156 12.94 -3.98 -20.38
CA GLU A 156 12.81 -3.06 -21.50
C GLU A 156 12.12 -3.81 -22.64
N TYR A 157 11.09 -3.20 -23.24
CA TYR A 157 10.29 -3.74 -24.32
C TYR A 157 10.43 -2.90 -25.59
N ASP A 158 10.11 -3.48 -26.76
CA ASP A 158 9.99 -2.72 -28.01
C ASP A 158 8.72 -1.83 -27.99
N SER A 159 7.65 -2.29 -27.34
CA SER A 159 6.40 -1.57 -27.09
C SER A 159 5.61 -2.24 -25.97
N LEU A 160 4.77 -1.48 -25.27
CA LEU A 160 3.83 -2.01 -24.28
C LEU A 160 2.51 -2.39 -24.97
N PRO A 161 1.88 -3.56 -24.63
CA PRO A 161 0.52 -3.87 -25.06
C PRO A 161 -0.49 -2.82 -24.55
N GLU A 162 -1.53 -2.54 -25.36
CA GLU A 162 -2.56 -1.55 -25.05
C GLU A 162 -3.42 -1.92 -23.83
N ASP A 163 -3.49 -3.21 -23.49
CA ASP A 163 -4.25 -3.75 -22.36
C ASP A 163 -3.50 -3.69 -21.02
N GLN A 164 -2.36 -2.99 -20.96
CA GLN A 164 -1.56 -2.88 -19.74
C GLN A 164 -1.87 -1.61 -18.95
N ALA A 165 -2.35 -1.82 -17.74
CA ALA A 165 -2.61 -0.76 -16.76
C ALA A 165 -1.32 -0.10 -16.24
N ARG A 166 -1.45 1.06 -15.60
CA ARG A 166 -0.38 1.70 -14.82
C ARG A 166 -0.56 1.41 -13.35
N PHE A 167 0.55 1.31 -12.63
CA PHE A 167 0.54 1.11 -11.19
C PHE A 167 0.33 2.44 -10.48
N HIS A 168 -0.63 2.49 -9.57
CA HIS A 168 -0.87 3.63 -8.70
C HIS A 168 -0.80 3.21 -7.24
N ALA A 169 -0.37 4.11 -6.38
CA ALA A 169 -0.44 3.95 -4.93
C ALA A 169 -0.67 5.31 -4.26
N GLN A 170 -1.63 5.36 -3.38
CA GLN A 170 -1.97 6.55 -2.60
C GLN A 170 -1.87 6.25 -1.12
N TRP A 171 -1.66 7.29 -0.33
CA TRP A 171 -1.69 7.25 1.11
C TRP A 171 -2.77 8.20 1.64
N HIS A 172 -3.57 7.71 2.57
CA HIS A 172 -4.62 8.47 3.22
C HIS A 172 -4.58 8.27 4.72
N ARG A 173 -5.02 9.27 5.49
CA ARG A 173 -5.07 9.21 6.96
C ARG A 173 -6.23 9.99 7.51
N GLU A 174 -6.93 9.40 8.48
CA GLU A 174 -7.82 10.08 9.41
C GLU A 174 -7.27 9.98 10.83
N ASN A 175 -7.22 11.10 11.56
CA ASN A 175 -6.62 11.16 12.89
C ASN A 175 -7.28 12.19 13.79
N PRO A 176 -8.09 11.79 14.77
CA PRO A 176 -8.82 10.52 14.83
C PRO A 176 -10.00 10.48 13.85
N CYS A 177 -10.58 9.30 13.63
CA CYS A 177 -11.85 9.18 12.92
C CYS A 177 -12.99 9.82 13.70
N LYS A 178 -14.04 10.27 13.00
CA LYS A 178 -15.24 10.82 13.64
C LYS A 178 -16.16 9.69 14.09
N GLY A 179 -16.34 9.53 15.38
CA GLY A 179 -17.26 8.56 15.97
C GLY A 179 -18.21 9.20 16.96
N ILE A 180 -18.75 8.40 17.85
CA ILE A 180 -19.65 8.84 18.92
C ILE A 180 -18.93 8.83 20.27
N SER A 181 -19.47 9.58 21.24
CA SER A 181 -19.00 9.49 22.63
C SER A 181 -19.47 8.17 23.26
N GLU A 182 -18.59 7.47 23.97
CA GLU A 182 -18.99 6.31 24.78
C GLU A 182 -19.62 6.69 26.14
N GLU A 183 -19.71 8.00 26.45
CA GLU A 183 -20.26 8.48 27.72
C GLU A 183 -21.73 8.08 27.86
N GLY A 184 -22.04 7.39 28.94
CA GLY A 184 -23.40 6.90 29.24
C GLY A 184 -23.77 5.58 28.54
N LEU A 185 -22.92 5.06 27.64
CA LEU A 185 -23.16 3.79 26.96
C LEU A 185 -22.51 2.62 27.70
N LYS A 186 -23.15 1.46 27.64
CA LYS A 186 -22.47 0.21 27.98
C LYS A 186 -21.45 -0.14 26.88
N ASN A 187 -20.43 -0.90 27.27
CA ASN A 187 -19.37 -1.26 26.32
C ASN A 187 -19.88 -2.03 25.08
N ASN A 188 -20.82 -2.93 25.23
CA ASN A 188 -21.43 -3.64 24.11
C ASN A 188 -22.28 -2.70 23.22
N GLU A 189 -22.96 -1.72 23.79
CA GLU A 189 -23.71 -0.72 23.03
C GLU A 189 -22.76 0.09 22.15
N PHE A 190 -21.64 0.54 22.69
CA PHE A 190 -20.63 1.28 21.95
C PHE A 190 -19.92 0.43 20.88
N GLN A 191 -19.69 -0.86 21.16
CA GLN A 191 -18.89 -1.72 20.27
C GLN A 191 -19.71 -2.40 19.15
N LEU A 192 -20.99 -2.75 19.45
CA LEU A 192 -21.73 -3.71 18.62
C LEU A 192 -23.11 -3.24 18.16
N GLU A 193 -23.63 -2.14 18.72
CA GLU A 193 -25.00 -1.68 18.39
C GLU A 193 -25.01 -0.59 17.32
N GLY A 194 -26.13 -0.44 16.64
CA GLY A 194 -26.33 0.51 15.57
C GLY A 194 -26.67 -0.16 14.24
N LYS A 195 -26.81 0.64 13.19
CA LYS A 195 -27.08 0.18 11.83
C LYS A 195 -26.47 1.14 10.83
N ASN A 196 -25.49 0.70 10.11
CA ASN A 196 -25.00 1.42 8.95
C ASN A 196 -25.75 0.93 7.71
N THR A 197 -26.56 1.78 7.11
CA THR A 197 -27.39 1.45 5.96
C THR A 197 -27.05 2.27 4.72
N THR A 198 -25.91 2.96 4.73
CA THR A 198 -25.49 3.83 3.63
C THR A 198 -23.99 3.71 3.30
N GLY A 199 -23.15 3.28 4.23
CA GLY A 199 -21.70 3.39 4.15
C GLY A 199 -21.18 4.85 4.28
N GLU A 200 -22.06 5.80 4.61
CA GLU A 200 -21.68 7.18 4.86
C GLU A 200 -20.93 7.28 6.21
N GLY A 201 -19.80 7.99 6.20
CA GLY A 201 -18.93 8.10 7.37
C GLY A 201 -17.94 6.96 7.54
N ASN A 202 -17.96 5.92 6.70
CA ASN A 202 -16.90 4.91 6.67
C ASN A 202 -15.55 5.55 6.34
N TYR A 203 -14.50 5.00 6.92
CA TYR A 203 -13.14 5.34 6.49
C TYR A 203 -12.94 4.94 5.03
N VAL A 204 -12.52 5.92 4.21
CA VAL A 204 -12.28 5.69 2.79
C VAL A 204 -10.90 5.10 2.59
N VAL A 205 -10.84 3.85 2.17
CA VAL A 205 -9.61 3.15 1.81
C VAL A 205 -9.18 3.57 0.41
N LEU A 206 -10.11 3.65 -0.54
CA LEU A 206 -9.86 4.08 -1.91
C LEU A 206 -11.08 4.76 -2.49
N GLU A 207 -10.84 5.79 -3.29
CA GLU A 207 -11.81 6.36 -4.21
C GLU A 207 -11.09 6.66 -5.53
N ALA A 208 -11.55 6.06 -6.63
CA ALA A 208 -10.93 6.22 -7.94
C ALA A 208 -11.96 6.20 -9.05
N GLU A 209 -11.69 6.97 -10.12
CA GLU A 209 -12.44 7.01 -11.37
C GLU A 209 -11.60 6.43 -12.50
N GLY A 210 -12.25 5.82 -13.49
CA GLY A 210 -11.61 5.18 -14.64
C GLY A 210 -11.81 3.67 -14.64
N THR A 211 -10.98 2.96 -15.41
CA THR A 211 -11.02 1.50 -15.52
C THR A 211 -9.78 0.89 -14.87
N GLY A 212 -9.95 -0.12 -14.03
CA GLY A 212 -8.81 -0.70 -13.35
C GLY A 212 -9.12 -1.90 -12.47
N HIS A 213 -8.11 -2.26 -11.67
CA HIS A 213 -8.21 -3.30 -10.65
C HIS A 213 -7.75 -2.75 -9.30
N TYR A 214 -8.58 -2.85 -8.29
CA TYR A 214 -8.12 -2.71 -6.92
C TYR A 214 -7.41 -4.00 -6.49
N VAL A 215 -6.16 -3.86 -6.06
CA VAL A 215 -5.30 -5.00 -5.72
C VAL A 215 -4.93 -5.06 -4.23
N GLY A 216 -5.59 -4.26 -3.40
CA GLY A 216 -5.48 -4.38 -1.95
C GLY A 216 -4.92 -3.17 -1.24
N CYS A 217 -4.66 -3.33 0.05
CA CYS A 217 -4.10 -2.28 0.91
C CYS A 217 -3.29 -2.83 2.08
N ASN A 218 -2.49 -1.95 2.65
CA ASN A 218 -2.01 -2.05 4.03
C ASN A 218 -2.83 -1.08 4.87
N LEU A 219 -3.46 -1.55 5.92
CA LEU A 219 -4.21 -0.73 6.85
C LEU A 219 -3.48 -0.64 8.17
N ASN A 220 -3.25 0.56 8.64
CA ASN A 220 -2.64 0.83 9.92
C ASN A 220 -3.67 1.49 10.83
N ILE A 221 -3.91 0.91 11.99
CA ILE A 221 -4.84 1.41 12.98
C ILE A 221 -4.07 1.73 14.25
N HIS A 222 -4.21 2.93 14.76
CA HIS A 222 -3.76 3.27 16.09
C HIS A 222 -4.98 3.35 17.00
N ASN A 223 -5.25 2.24 17.69
CA ASN A 223 -6.33 2.18 18.67
C ASN A 223 -5.90 2.93 19.94
N LEU A 224 -6.46 4.11 20.14
CA LEU A 224 -6.14 5.02 21.24
C LEU A 224 -6.87 4.66 22.54
N ARG A 225 -7.70 3.63 22.51
CA ARG A 225 -8.53 3.22 23.64
C ARG A 225 -7.77 2.26 24.55
N TYR A 226 -7.23 2.78 25.64
CA TYR A 226 -6.53 2.03 26.69
C TYR A 226 -7.44 1.89 27.92
N THR A 227 -8.36 0.94 27.89
CA THR A 227 -9.31 0.69 29.00
C THR A 227 -9.22 -0.74 29.50
N GLY A 228 -9.78 -1.00 30.69
CA GLY A 228 -9.96 -2.37 31.20
C GLY A 228 -11.17 -3.09 30.61
N LYS A 229 -11.95 -2.41 29.74
CA LYS A 229 -13.07 -3.02 29.00
C LYS A 229 -12.55 -3.73 27.77
N TRP A 230 -13.35 -4.55 27.11
CA TRP A 230 -13.07 -5.13 25.81
C TRP A 230 -12.91 -4.01 24.76
N ASN A 231 -11.73 -3.95 24.12
CA ASN A 231 -11.31 -2.85 23.25
C ASN A 231 -11.18 -3.24 21.77
N TRP A 232 -11.76 -4.34 21.38
CA TRP A 232 -11.68 -4.80 20.00
C TRP A 232 -12.10 -3.69 19.02
N TYR A 233 -11.30 -3.49 17.96
CA TYR A 233 -11.47 -2.40 17.00
C TYR A 233 -12.19 -2.86 15.71
N GLY A 234 -12.25 -4.16 15.46
CA GLY A 234 -12.46 -4.73 14.13
C GLY A 234 -13.89 -5.16 13.84
N GLU A 235 -14.92 -4.61 14.50
CA GLU A 235 -16.32 -4.91 14.19
C GLU A 235 -16.84 -4.17 12.94
N GLY A 236 -15.99 -3.37 12.28
CA GLY A 236 -16.39 -2.57 11.14
C GLY A 236 -16.34 -3.34 9.83
N ASP A 237 -17.44 -3.35 9.09
CA ASP A 237 -17.58 -4.02 7.80
C ASP A 237 -16.82 -3.27 6.70
N ASP A 238 -16.21 -4.00 5.78
CA ASP A 238 -15.80 -3.45 4.49
C ASP A 238 -16.99 -3.32 3.55
N MET A 239 -17.02 -2.23 2.79
CA MET A 239 -18.05 -1.97 1.78
C MET A 239 -17.35 -1.43 0.52
N ILE A 240 -17.44 -2.19 -0.57
CA ILE A 240 -16.79 -1.85 -1.83
C ILE A 240 -17.86 -1.58 -2.88
N PHE A 241 -17.99 -0.31 -3.27
CA PHE A 241 -18.94 0.14 -4.28
C PHE A 241 -18.25 0.21 -5.64
N ILE A 242 -18.78 -0.49 -6.62
CA ILE A 242 -18.23 -0.60 -7.98
C ILE A 242 -19.19 0.10 -8.94
N ASP A 243 -18.65 0.95 -9.84
CA ASP A 243 -19.38 1.57 -10.94
C ASP A 243 -20.70 2.24 -10.53
N GLY A 244 -20.67 2.91 -9.36
CA GLY A 244 -21.81 3.66 -8.83
C GLY A 244 -22.96 2.80 -8.26
N GLU A 245 -22.71 1.53 -7.95
CA GLU A 245 -23.75 0.69 -7.35
C GLU A 245 -24.30 1.27 -6.03
N PRO A 246 -25.60 1.09 -5.74
CA PRO A 246 -26.21 1.62 -4.53
C PRO A 246 -25.91 0.73 -3.31
N PHE A 247 -26.21 1.27 -2.11
CA PHE A 247 -26.23 0.47 -0.89
C PHE A 247 -27.38 -0.59 -0.89
N PRO A 248 -27.15 -1.82 -0.41
CA PRO A 248 -25.83 -2.36 -0.03
C PRO A 248 -25.00 -2.73 -1.26
N PRO A 249 -23.67 -2.52 -1.24
CA PRO A 249 -22.84 -2.96 -2.35
C PRO A 249 -22.80 -4.49 -2.43
N THR A 250 -22.50 -5.02 -3.60
CA THR A 250 -22.36 -6.47 -3.81
C THR A 250 -21.21 -7.05 -2.99
N LEU A 251 -20.13 -6.30 -2.85
CA LEU A 251 -19.01 -6.66 -2.00
C LEU A 251 -19.16 -5.96 -0.65
N HIS A 252 -19.70 -6.70 0.31
CA HIS A 252 -19.98 -6.25 1.67
C HIS A 252 -19.50 -7.31 2.65
N GLY A 253 -18.59 -6.93 3.55
CA GLY A 253 -17.99 -7.83 4.52
C GLY A 253 -18.76 -7.92 5.84
N THR A 254 -18.07 -8.44 6.85
CA THR A 254 -18.63 -8.77 8.17
C THR A 254 -17.75 -8.30 9.33
N GLY A 255 -16.62 -7.67 9.04
CA GLY A 255 -15.69 -7.16 10.03
C GLY A 255 -14.33 -6.84 9.43
N THR A 256 -13.59 -5.97 10.08
CA THR A 256 -12.26 -5.55 9.64
C THR A 256 -11.32 -6.76 9.54
N GLU A 257 -11.28 -7.64 10.55
CA GLU A 257 -10.44 -8.84 10.51
C GLU A 257 -10.83 -9.80 9.40
N ASP A 258 -12.11 -9.86 9.04
CA ASP A 258 -12.64 -10.73 8.00
C ASP A 258 -12.19 -10.25 6.62
N TYR A 259 -12.23 -8.91 6.38
CA TYR A 259 -11.66 -8.34 5.17
C TYR A 259 -10.18 -8.72 5.00
N PHE A 260 -9.41 -8.71 6.08
CA PHE A 260 -8.00 -9.12 6.08
C PHE A 260 -7.78 -10.63 6.18
N ASN A 261 -8.83 -11.45 5.95
CA ASN A 261 -8.80 -12.92 5.96
C ASN A 261 -8.24 -13.51 7.25
N THR A 262 -8.51 -12.87 8.36
CA THR A 262 -8.26 -13.38 9.70
C THR A 262 -9.59 -13.66 10.41
N ALA A 263 -9.61 -13.94 11.68
CA ALA A 263 -10.86 -14.31 12.35
C ALA A 263 -10.78 -14.16 13.86
N TRP A 264 -11.95 -13.93 14.50
CA TRP A 264 -12.13 -14.03 15.94
C TRP A 264 -11.21 -13.13 16.78
N CYS A 265 -11.20 -11.84 16.46
CA CYS A 265 -10.43 -10.82 17.20
C CYS A 265 -8.97 -11.25 17.43
N PRO A 266 -8.17 -11.42 16.36
CA PRO A 266 -6.84 -12.01 16.45
C PRO A 266 -5.89 -11.18 17.32
N THR A 267 -4.99 -11.84 18.02
CA THR A 267 -3.94 -11.25 18.87
C THR A 267 -2.54 -11.69 18.45
N GLN A 268 -2.42 -12.41 17.34
CA GLN A 268 -1.18 -13.00 16.87
C GLN A 268 -0.78 -12.42 15.52
N GLU A 269 0.52 -12.23 15.35
CA GLU A 269 1.10 -11.88 14.06
C GLU A 269 1.07 -13.10 13.13
N VAL A 270 0.74 -12.87 11.87
CA VAL A 270 0.73 -13.88 10.81
C VAL A 270 1.13 -13.26 9.48
N ASN A 271 2.01 -13.95 8.74
CA ASN A 271 2.42 -13.56 7.41
C ASN A 271 2.02 -14.67 6.42
N ALA A 272 1.02 -14.39 5.62
CA ALA A 272 0.61 -15.26 4.51
C ALA A 272 0.91 -14.55 3.17
N PRO A 273 0.93 -15.26 2.04
CA PRO A 273 1.28 -14.65 0.74
C PRO A 273 0.46 -13.41 0.37
N TYR A 274 -0.83 -13.38 0.71
CA TYR A 274 -1.76 -12.35 0.25
C TYR A 274 -2.48 -11.60 1.37
N HIS A 275 -2.31 -11.99 2.62
CA HIS A 275 -2.92 -11.33 3.77
C HIS A 275 -2.10 -11.56 5.03
N GLY A 276 -2.30 -10.72 6.05
CA GLY A 276 -1.62 -10.94 7.32
C GLY A 276 -1.78 -9.82 8.32
N ILE A 277 -1.22 -10.07 9.48
CA ILE A 277 -1.12 -9.15 10.61
C ILE A 277 0.36 -8.96 10.89
N ILE A 278 0.91 -7.82 10.48
CA ILE A 278 2.32 -7.49 10.70
C ILE A 278 2.54 -7.09 12.15
N LYS A 279 1.55 -6.39 12.72
CA LYS A 279 1.54 -5.93 14.11
C LYS A 279 0.13 -6.09 14.68
N ALA A 280 0.01 -6.83 15.79
CA ALA A 280 -1.29 -7.20 16.35
C ALA A 280 -1.80 -6.22 17.43
N GLY A 281 -1.06 -5.14 17.72
CA GLY A 281 -1.38 -4.22 18.80
C GLY A 281 -0.78 -4.65 20.14
N ASP A 282 -1.13 -3.91 21.18
CA ASP A 282 -0.82 -4.17 22.57
C ASP A 282 -1.90 -5.08 23.20
N PRO A 283 -1.74 -5.52 24.46
CA PRO A 283 -2.80 -6.26 25.16
C PRO A 283 -4.16 -5.60 25.06
N ASN A 284 -5.21 -6.41 24.83
CA ASN A 284 -6.58 -5.94 24.64
C ASN A 284 -6.75 -5.03 23.40
N TRP A 285 -5.97 -5.30 22.34
CA TRP A 285 -5.97 -4.63 21.03
C TRP A 285 -5.75 -3.13 21.05
N ALA A 286 -5.18 -2.57 22.12
CA ALA A 286 -4.78 -1.17 22.17
C ALA A 286 -3.54 -0.93 21.32
N GLY A 287 -3.20 0.34 21.07
CA GLY A 287 -1.97 0.71 20.38
C GLY A 287 -1.99 0.50 18.88
N LYS A 288 -0.84 0.18 18.31
CA LYS A 288 -0.59 0.17 16.88
C LYS A 288 -0.82 -1.20 16.26
N ILE A 289 -1.70 -1.27 15.28
CA ILE A 289 -2.04 -2.48 14.51
C ILE A 289 -1.69 -2.23 13.05
N THR A 290 -1.16 -3.23 12.36
CA THR A 290 -0.88 -3.20 10.93
C THR A 290 -1.35 -4.48 10.27
N LEU A 291 -2.24 -4.35 9.30
CA LEU A 291 -2.87 -5.43 8.55
C LEU A 291 -2.57 -5.27 7.06
N TYR A 292 -2.56 -6.35 6.30
CA TYR A 292 -2.50 -6.27 4.84
C TYR A 292 -3.40 -7.30 4.17
N ARG A 293 -3.98 -6.89 3.05
CA ARG A 293 -4.67 -7.75 2.08
C ARG A 293 -4.28 -7.34 0.68
N TYR A 294 -3.80 -8.32 -0.12
CA TYR A 294 -3.45 -8.13 -1.53
C TYR A 294 -4.29 -9.05 -2.40
N HIS A 295 -5.14 -8.47 -3.23
CA HIS A 295 -6.02 -9.15 -4.16
C HIS A 295 -5.26 -9.56 -5.44
N ILE A 296 -4.26 -10.44 -5.30
CA ILE A 296 -3.40 -10.87 -6.42
C ILE A 296 -4.07 -11.96 -7.25
N THR A 297 -4.79 -12.86 -6.60
CA THR A 297 -5.52 -13.96 -7.26
C THR A 297 -7.00 -13.65 -7.44
N ASP A 298 -7.47 -12.60 -6.82
CA ASP A 298 -8.86 -12.15 -6.74
C ASP A 298 -8.99 -10.62 -6.90
N PRO A 299 -8.37 -10.00 -7.93
CA PRO A 299 -8.43 -8.55 -8.12
C PRO A 299 -9.88 -8.09 -8.30
N ILE A 300 -10.18 -6.90 -7.80
CA ILE A 300 -11.53 -6.32 -7.88
C ILE A 300 -11.56 -5.35 -9.06
N MET A 301 -12.23 -5.74 -10.13
CA MET A 301 -12.33 -4.98 -11.37
C MET A 301 -13.40 -3.90 -11.29
N PHE A 302 -13.16 -2.77 -11.94
CA PHE A 302 -14.15 -1.71 -12.15
C PHE A 302 -13.92 -1.06 -13.54
N GLU A 303 -15.01 -0.53 -14.14
CA GLU A 303 -15.00 0.05 -15.49
C GLU A 303 -15.15 1.57 -15.48
N GLU A 304 -15.82 2.14 -14.47
CA GLU A 304 -16.07 3.58 -14.36
C GLU A 304 -15.53 4.15 -13.04
N SER A 305 -15.76 3.47 -11.92
CA SER A 305 -15.35 3.95 -10.61
C SER A 305 -15.31 2.85 -9.56
N ILE A 306 -14.52 3.08 -8.52
CA ILE A 306 -14.52 2.23 -7.33
C ILE A 306 -14.42 3.09 -6.07
N ARG A 307 -15.16 2.72 -5.03
CA ARG A 307 -15.03 3.27 -3.69
C ARG A 307 -14.93 2.12 -2.68
N VAL A 308 -13.74 1.95 -2.11
CA VAL A 308 -13.45 0.96 -1.07
C VAL A 308 -13.51 1.65 0.28
N THR A 309 -14.33 1.16 1.17
CA THR A 309 -14.49 1.74 2.50
C THR A 309 -14.50 0.67 3.57
N ILE A 310 -14.22 1.07 4.80
CA ILE A 310 -14.32 0.23 5.98
C ILE A 310 -14.89 1.03 7.14
N GLU A 311 -15.78 0.46 7.92
CA GLU A 311 -16.25 1.09 9.15
C GLU A 311 -15.13 1.16 10.20
N HIS A 312 -15.10 2.22 10.98
CA HIS A 312 -14.22 2.32 12.15
C HIS A 312 -14.98 1.95 13.43
N GLY A 313 -14.92 0.66 13.78
CA GLY A 313 -15.86 0.00 14.67
C GLY A 313 -17.23 -0.18 14.02
N HIS A 314 -18.13 -0.94 14.64
CA HIS A 314 -19.47 -1.11 14.08
C HIS A 314 -20.21 0.22 13.98
N ASN A 315 -20.87 0.45 12.85
CA ASN A 315 -21.65 1.66 12.56
C ASN A 315 -20.85 2.98 12.73
N ASN A 316 -19.54 2.92 12.49
CA ASN A 316 -18.62 4.06 12.64
C ASN A 316 -18.66 4.70 14.05
N HIS A 317 -18.92 3.91 15.08
CA HIS A 317 -19.03 4.43 16.44
C HIS A 317 -17.68 4.89 17.02
N ARG A 318 -16.55 4.34 16.54
CA ARG A 318 -15.26 4.58 17.13
C ARG A 318 -14.67 5.91 16.67
N SER A 319 -14.36 6.77 17.64
CA SER A 319 -13.63 8.03 17.43
C SER A 319 -12.24 8.01 18.07
N ASP A 320 -11.87 6.88 18.64
CA ASP A 320 -10.63 6.65 19.36
C ASP A 320 -9.61 5.84 18.56
N ASP A 321 -9.86 5.68 17.27
CA ASP A 321 -8.93 5.07 16.31
C ASP A 321 -8.42 6.12 15.32
N CYS A 322 -7.12 6.02 14.98
CA CYS A 322 -6.53 6.69 13.84
C CYS A 322 -6.29 5.65 12.76
N TYR A 323 -6.84 5.87 11.58
CA TYR A 323 -6.65 5.01 10.42
C TYR A 323 -5.69 5.65 9.44
N ASP A 324 -4.75 4.88 8.93
CA ASP A 324 -3.93 5.26 7.79
C ASP A 324 -3.58 4.02 6.94
N HIS A 325 -3.38 4.23 5.67
CA HIS A 325 -3.06 3.14 4.76
C HIS A 325 -2.27 3.63 3.55
N ALA A 326 -1.52 2.73 2.95
CA ALA A 326 -0.98 2.84 1.61
C ALA A 326 -1.65 1.80 0.71
N GLN A 327 -1.92 2.17 -0.53
CA GLN A 327 -2.60 1.30 -1.49
C GLN A 327 -1.80 1.16 -2.77
N PRO A 328 -1.56 -0.06 -3.25
CA PRO A 328 -1.23 -0.29 -4.63
C PRO A 328 -2.50 -0.39 -5.51
N LEU A 329 -2.52 0.35 -6.61
CA LEU A 329 -3.57 0.32 -7.62
C LEU A 329 -2.96 0.22 -9.01
N PRO A 330 -3.21 -0.84 -9.79
CA PRO A 330 -3.09 -0.73 -11.23
C PRO A 330 -4.37 -0.09 -11.79
N LEU A 331 -4.32 1.21 -12.06
CA LEU A 331 -5.35 1.91 -12.82
C LEU A 331 -4.97 1.93 -14.31
N CYS A 332 -5.92 1.59 -15.17
CA CYS A 332 -5.86 1.93 -16.59
C CYS A 332 -6.48 3.31 -16.78
N SER A 333 -5.72 4.38 -16.69
CA SER A 333 -6.19 5.67 -17.12
C SER A 333 -6.01 5.79 -18.63
N TYR A 334 -7.05 5.53 -19.43
CA TYR A 334 -7.15 6.09 -20.76
C TYR A 334 -7.73 7.49 -20.64
N GLN A 335 -6.92 8.52 -20.71
CA GLN A 335 -7.39 9.81 -21.23
C GLN A 335 -7.56 9.64 -22.74
N ILE A 336 -8.82 9.52 -23.17
CA ILE A 336 -9.15 9.77 -24.57
C ILE A 336 -9.13 11.29 -24.73
N GLY A 337 -8.09 11.80 -25.40
CA GLY A 337 -7.98 13.18 -25.85
C GLY A 337 -8.96 13.50 -26.99
#